data_4ad322990ada49c8ad017b97537f577d
#
_entry.id   4ad322990ada49c8ad017b97537f577d
#
_cell.length_a   1.000
_cell.length_b   1.000
_cell.length_c   1.000
_cell.angle_alpha   90.00
_cell.angle_beta   90.00
_cell.angle_gamma   90.00
#
_symmetry.space_group_name_H-M   'P 1'
#
loop_
_entity.id
_entity.type
_entity.pdbx_description
1 polymer ?
#
loop_
_entity_poly.entity_id
_entity_poly.type
_entity_poly.pdbx_seq_one_letter_code
_entity_poly.pdbx_strand_id
1 'polypeptide(L)'
;MMKSYLLGIDIGTSACKVAVFDRNGKVLAAASGDYPVYYPHEGWAEQNPEEWWDAVCRATKETIQKADITADEIAGIGIDGQSWSAIPIDREGNVLANTPIWMDTRAQSICNRLNREIGQEKIFEVAGNSLQPSYSTAKILWYKENLPEVYAKIYKILQSNSYIAFKLTGAVTQDVSQGYGLHCFNMKKGCWDEKMCKRLGIPMEFLPEICDCDHVVGTVTGKAAAECGLVEGTPVVAGGLDAACGTLGAGVIHSGETQEQGGQAGGMSICTEEYKADPRLILSYHVVPGKWLLQGGTTGGGGVMRWFEHEFADYERMMKEQTGVSSLDQLNKIAEKVGPGCDGMVFLPYMSGERSPIWNPYAKGVFYGLDFAKTKGHMVRACMEGVALSLRHNLEVAKEAGAEADVLRAMGGSANSLLWTQIKSDITGKPIIVPASDTATTLGAALLAGVGVGFYKDYEEAVSLTVKETRRHEPDPKNKAVYDKTFETYMELYKSLAHIMTAK
;
A
#
# COMPACT_ATOMS: atom_id res chain seq x y z
N MET A 1 -32.16 -17.54 -0.21
CA MET A 1 -32.07 -16.49 -1.25
C MET A 1 -30.77 -16.71 -2.04
N MET A 2 -30.67 -16.22 -3.28
CA MET A 2 -29.37 -16.30 -3.99
C MET A 2 -28.40 -15.33 -3.34
N LYS A 3 -27.19 -15.79 -3.02
CA LYS A 3 -26.10 -14.94 -2.53
C LYS A 3 -25.60 -14.10 -3.70
N SER A 4 -25.76 -12.78 -3.61
CA SER A 4 -25.63 -11.86 -4.75
C SER A 4 -24.53 -10.82 -4.60
N TYR A 5 -23.94 -10.71 -3.39
CA TYR A 5 -23.02 -9.64 -3.05
C TYR A 5 -21.75 -10.15 -2.38
N LEU A 6 -20.69 -9.36 -2.47
CA LEU A 6 -19.43 -9.58 -1.77
C LEU A 6 -19.18 -8.43 -0.79
N LEU A 7 -18.59 -8.73 0.36
CA LEU A 7 -18.16 -7.75 1.35
C LEU A 7 -16.64 -7.64 1.34
N GLY A 8 -16.11 -6.44 1.10
CA GLY A 8 -14.70 -6.11 1.26
C GLY A 8 -14.47 -5.28 2.51
N ILE A 9 -13.43 -5.62 3.28
CA ILE A 9 -13.01 -4.94 4.52
C ILE A 9 -11.54 -4.54 4.35
N ASP A 10 -11.24 -3.25 4.49
CA ASP A 10 -9.87 -2.69 4.43
C ASP A 10 -9.51 -2.12 5.82
N ILE A 11 -8.43 -2.63 6.40
CA ILE A 11 -7.87 -2.13 7.67
C ILE A 11 -6.72 -1.18 7.36
N GLY A 12 -7.07 0.08 7.12
CA GLY A 12 -6.09 1.12 6.84
C GLY A 12 -5.45 1.70 8.11
N THR A 13 -4.59 2.69 7.94
CA THR A 13 -3.85 3.31 9.07
C THR A 13 -4.75 4.17 9.97
N SER A 14 -5.71 4.91 9.42
CA SER A 14 -6.53 5.87 10.19
C SER A 14 -7.97 5.41 10.37
N ALA A 15 -8.42 4.46 9.56
CA ALA A 15 -9.79 3.98 9.55
C ALA A 15 -9.87 2.62 8.86
N CYS A 16 -10.85 1.81 9.24
CA CYS A 16 -11.32 0.74 8.37
C CYS A 16 -12.32 1.28 7.35
N LYS A 17 -12.40 0.61 6.20
CA LYS A 17 -13.43 0.82 5.20
C LYS A 17 -14.11 -0.51 4.92
N VAL A 18 -15.42 -0.47 4.83
CA VAL A 18 -16.24 -1.64 4.50
C VAL A 18 -17.13 -1.28 3.33
N ALA A 19 -17.16 -2.13 2.31
CA ALA A 19 -18.00 -1.91 1.14
C ALA A 19 -18.66 -3.21 0.67
N VAL A 20 -19.90 -3.10 0.18
CA VAL A 20 -20.66 -4.15 -0.48
C VAL A 20 -20.62 -3.93 -1.97
N PHE A 21 -20.28 -5.00 -2.70
CA PHE A 21 -20.16 -5.00 -4.16
C PHE A 21 -21.14 -5.99 -4.81
N ASP A 22 -21.72 -5.58 -5.92
CA ASP A 22 -22.43 -6.51 -6.81
C ASP A 22 -21.43 -7.29 -7.69
N ARG A 23 -21.95 -8.23 -8.51
CA ARG A 23 -21.13 -9.05 -9.42
C ARG A 23 -20.31 -8.24 -10.44
N ASN A 24 -20.71 -7.01 -10.73
CA ASN A 24 -20.01 -6.14 -11.68
C ASN A 24 -19.04 -5.16 -11.01
N GLY A 25 -18.79 -5.32 -9.71
CA GLY A 25 -17.88 -4.46 -8.93
C GLY A 25 -18.48 -3.08 -8.60
N LYS A 26 -19.77 -2.89 -8.80
CA LYS A 26 -20.46 -1.67 -8.40
C LYS A 26 -20.60 -1.66 -6.88
N VAL A 27 -20.14 -0.58 -6.26
CA VAL A 27 -20.37 -0.32 -4.82
C VAL A 27 -21.85 -0.02 -4.60
N LEU A 28 -22.55 -0.83 -3.81
CA LEU A 28 -23.92 -0.57 -3.38
C LEU A 28 -23.92 0.44 -2.24
N ALA A 29 -23.05 0.20 -1.26
CA ALA A 29 -22.83 1.11 -0.14
C ALA A 29 -21.43 0.88 0.43
N ALA A 30 -20.96 1.90 1.16
CA ALA A 30 -19.73 1.84 1.92
C ALA A 30 -19.87 2.66 3.21
N ALA A 31 -19.13 2.24 4.23
CA ALA A 31 -18.96 2.99 5.47
C ALA A 31 -17.51 2.89 5.95
N SER A 32 -17.11 3.78 6.84
CA SER A 32 -15.79 3.77 7.47
C SER A 32 -15.91 3.95 8.98
N GLY A 33 -14.96 3.36 9.70
CA GLY A 33 -14.84 3.53 11.14
C GLY A 33 -13.42 3.99 11.48
N ASP A 34 -13.33 5.18 12.10
CA ASP A 34 -12.04 5.75 12.48
C ASP A 34 -11.53 5.13 13.79
N TYR A 35 -10.21 5.11 13.93
CA TYR A 35 -9.50 4.74 15.16
C TYR A 35 -8.18 5.51 15.25
N PRO A 36 -7.66 5.75 16.48
CA PRO A 36 -6.46 6.54 16.68
C PRO A 36 -5.19 5.79 16.32
N VAL A 37 -4.14 6.55 16.03
CA VAL A 37 -2.74 6.13 16.11
C VAL A 37 -2.15 6.75 17.36
N TYR A 38 -1.53 5.94 18.21
CA TYR A 38 -0.87 6.38 19.43
C TYR A 38 0.62 6.60 19.18
N TYR A 39 1.14 7.71 19.68
CA TYR A 39 2.56 8.09 19.59
C TYR A 39 3.15 8.28 20.99
N PRO A 40 3.33 7.19 21.79
CA PRO A 40 3.74 7.33 23.19
C PRO A 40 5.16 7.86 23.37
N HIS A 41 6.04 7.67 22.37
CA HIS A 41 7.40 8.17 22.36
C HIS A 41 7.81 8.58 20.95
N GLU A 42 8.91 9.32 20.81
CA GLU A 42 9.48 9.66 19.51
C GLU A 42 9.83 8.39 18.71
N GLY A 43 9.40 8.32 17.46
CA GLY A 43 9.60 7.17 16.58
C GLY A 43 8.68 5.98 16.87
N TRP A 44 7.79 6.06 17.86
CA TRP A 44 6.79 5.04 18.13
C TRP A 44 5.47 5.39 17.45
N ALA A 45 4.85 4.39 16.85
CA ALA A 45 3.50 4.49 16.29
C ALA A 45 2.80 3.15 16.48
N GLU A 46 1.76 3.12 17.30
CA GLU A 46 1.06 1.89 17.66
C GLU A 46 -0.45 2.06 17.67
N GLN A 47 -1.16 0.95 17.56
CA GLN A 47 -2.63 0.89 17.58
C GLN A 47 -3.12 -0.26 18.45
N ASN A 48 -4.35 -0.13 18.93
CA ASN A 48 -5.04 -1.21 19.63
C ASN A 48 -5.88 -2.01 18.62
N PRO A 49 -5.58 -3.30 18.37
CA PRO A 49 -6.36 -4.13 17.43
C PRO A 49 -7.83 -4.31 17.79
N GLU A 50 -8.20 -4.20 19.07
CA GLU A 50 -9.61 -4.27 19.47
C GLU A 50 -10.41 -3.06 18.95
N GLU A 51 -9.79 -1.88 18.83
CA GLU A 51 -10.43 -0.70 18.22
C GLU A 51 -10.68 -0.90 16.72
N TRP A 52 -9.81 -1.67 16.03
CA TRP A 52 -10.07 -2.07 14.64
C TRP A 52 -11.31 -2.95 14.54
N TRP A 53 -11.43 -3.95 15.44
CA TRP A 53 -12.58 -4.83 15.48
C TRP A 53 -13.88 -4.07 15.73
N ASP A 54 -13.89 -3.18 16.71
CA ASP A 54 -15.05 -2.34 17.01
C ASP A 54 -15.46 -1.46 15.82
N ALA A 55 -14.48 -0.88 15.14
CA ALA A 55 -14.71 -0.07 13.95
C ALA A 55 -15.27 -0.90 12.79
N VAL A 56 -14.70 -2.10 12.54
CA VAL A 56 -15.19 -3.05 11.53
C VAL A 56 -16.64 -3.44 11.82
N CYS A 57 -16.99 -3.77 13.07
CA CYS A 57 -18.35 -4.13 13.43
C CYS A 57 -19.34 -2.99 13.18
N ARG A 58 -18.98 -1.77 13.55
CA ARG A 58 -19.83 -0.58 13.30
C ARG A 58 -20.00 -0.32 11.80
N ALA A 59 -18.89 -0.28 11.06
CA ALA A 59 -18.89 0.00 9.63
C ALA A 59 -19.63 -1.09 8.84
N THR A 60 -19.52 -2.37 9.22
CA THR A 60 -20.22 -3.47 8.58
C THR A 60 -21.74 -3.33 8.72
N LYS A 61 -22.25 -3.09 9.95
CA LYS A 61 -23.68 -2.85 10.20
C LYS A 61 -24.21 -1.68 9.36
N GLU A 62 -23.48 -0.58 9.39
CA GLU A 62 -23.84 0.64 8.65
C GLU A 62 -23.86 0.39 7.14
N THR A 63 -22.88 -0.34 6.61
CA THR A 63 -22.77 -0.66 5.18
C THR A 63 -23.93 -1.53 4.72
N ILE A 64 -24.28 -2.58 5.45
CA ILE A 64 -25.41 -3.49 5.14
C ILE A 64 -26.74 -2.68 5.18
N GLN A 65 -26.93 -1.85 6.19
CA GLN A 65 -28.12 -1.00 6.28
C GLN A 65 -28.22 -0.01 5.12
N LYS A 66 -27.11 0.67 4.77
CA LYS A 66 -27.08 1.62 3.64
C LYS A 66 -27.26 0.96 2.28
N ALA A 67 -26.82 -0.30 2.13
CA ALA A 67 -26.99 -1.06 0.91
C ALA A 67 -28.41 -1.53 0.69
N ASP A 68 -29.27 -1.46 1.72
CA ASP A 68 -30.65 -1.95 1.73
C ASP A 68 -30.75 -3.44 1.33
N ILE A 69 -29.82 -4.25 1.87
CA ILE A 69 -29.74 -5.70 1.68
C ILE A 69 -29.88 -6.42 3.00
N THR A 70 -30.12 -7.73 2.94
CA THR A 70 -30.01 -8.61 4.10
C THR A 70 -28.65 -9.30 4.13
N ALA A 71 -28.11 -9.53 5.32
CA ALA A 71 -26.76 -10.08 5.47
C ALA A 71 -26.58 -11.51 4.91
N ASP A 72 -27.67 -12.27 4.72
CA ASP A 72 -27.68 -13.59 4.10
C ASP A 72 -27.50 -13.56 2.58
N GLU A 73 -27.62 -12.37 1.94
CA GLU A 73 -27.30 -12.17 0.52
C GLU A 73 -25.80 -12.04 0.25
N ILE A 74 -24.95 -11.92 1.32
CA ILE A 74 -23.49 -11.85 1.20
C ILE A 74 -22.94 -13.26 0.91
N ALA A 75 -22.27 -13.43 -0.23
CA ALA A 75 -21.69 -14.68 -0.67
C ALA A 75 -20.37 -15.01 0.05
N GLY A 76 -19.54 -14.00 0.33
CA GLY A 76 -18.25 -14.14 0.96
C GLY A 76 -17.68 -12.80 1.45
N ILE A 77 -16.75 -12.90 2.36
CA ILE A 77 -16.06 -11.76 3.00
C ILE A 77 -14.58 -11.85 2.71
N GLY A 78 -14.02 -10.79 2.14
CA GLY A 78 -12.58 -10.60 1.96
C GLY A 78 -12.07 -9.45 2.83
N ILE A 79 -10.83 -9.59 3.28
CA ILE A 79 -10.22 -8.66 4.21
C ILE A 79 -8.84 -8.28 3.68
N ASP A 80 -8.53 -7.02 3.63
CA ASP A 80 -7.16 -6.57 3.47
C ASP A 80 -6.73 -5.72 4.66
N GLY A 81 -5.43 -5.50 4.77
CA GLY A 81 -4.96 -4.69 5.89
C GLY A 81 -3.54 -4.18 5.74
N GLN A 82 -3.27 -3.12 6.51
CA GLN A 82 -1.96 -2.46 6.55
C GLN A 82 -0.82 -3.41 6.87
N SER A 83 0.35 -3.11 6.32
CA SER A 83 1.54 -3.94 6.40
C SER A 83 2.13 -4.03 7.81
N TRP A 84 2.81 -5.14 8.07
CA TRP A 84 3.84 -5.29 9.09
C TRP A 84 3.38 -5.08 10.53
N SER A 85 2.12 -5.30 10.83
CA SER A 85 1.64 -5.42 12.21
C SER A 85 2.31 -6.61 12.91
N ALA A 86 2.40 -6.60 14.22
CA ALA A 86 2.91 -7.70 15.01
C ALA A 86 2.00 -7.89 16.23
N ILE A 87 0.80 -8.41 16.01
CA ILE A 87 -0.27 -8.50 17.02
C ILE A 87 -0.04 -9.74 17.89
N PRO A 88 0.40 -9.59 19.15
CA PRO A 88 0.58 -10.73 20.05
C PRO A 88 -0.76 -11.15 20.65
N ILE A 89 -1.17 -12.40 20.45
CA ILE A 89 -2.35 -12.97 21.09
C ILE A 89 -1.99 -14.13 22.00
N ASP A 90 -2.77 -14.32 23.08
CA ASP A 90 -2.70 -15.48 23.95
C ASP A 90 -3.54 -16.66 23.41
N ARG A 91 -3.61 -17.78 24.15
CA ARG A 91 -4.36 -18.97 23.76
C ARG A 91 -5.87 -18.78 23.78
N GLU A 92 -6.34 -17.84 24.55
CA GLU A 92 -7.76 -17.42 24.66
C GLU A 92 -8.13 -16.42 23.54
N GLY A 93 -7.13 -15.93 22.77
CA GLY A 93 -7.32 -14.99 21.68
C GLY A 93 -7.34 -13.52 22.11
N ASN A 94 -6.93 -13.25 23.35
CA ASN A 94 -6.82 -11.84 23.82
C ASN A 94 -5.56 -11.19 23.27
N VAL A 95 -5.69 -9.93 22.87
CA VAL A 95 -4.54 -9.08 22.48
C VAL A 95 -3.72 -8.72 23.72
N LEU A 96 -2.44 -9.02 23.71
CA LEU A 96 -1.56 -8.86 24.87
C LEU A 96 -0.93 -7.47 24.98
N ALA A 97 -0.85 -6.74 23.88
CA ALA A 97 -0.29 -5.38 23.80
C ALA A 97 -0.76 -4.66 22.53
N ASN A 98 -0.71 -3.33 22.56
CA ASN A 98 -0.84 -2.55 21.31
C ASN A 98 0.19 -3.02 20.29
N THR A 99 -0.20 -3.01 19.01
CA THR A 99 0.70 -3.41 17.93
C THR A 99 1.42 -2.21 17.35
N PRO A 100 2.76 -2.22 17.26
CA PRO A 100 3.48 -1.25 16.45
C PRO A 100 3.09 -1.42 14.98
N ILE A 101 2.74 -0.31 14.31
CA ILE A 101 2.34 -0.30 12.90
C ILE A 101 3.54 -0.01 11.97
N TRP A 102 3.31 0.07 10.66
CA TRP A 102 4.35 0.21 9.64
C TRP A 102 5.21 1.49 9.76
N MET A 103 4.73 2.53 10.44
CA MET A 103 5.47 3.78 10.69
C MET A 103 6.42 3.69 11.89
N ASP A 104 6.31 2.65 12.71
CA ASP A 104 7.07 2.52 13.96
C ASP A 104 8.53 2.19 13.71
N THR A 105 9.41 2.89 14.40
CA THR A 105 10.88 2.74 14.26
C THR A 105 11.57 2.31 15.56
N ARG A 106 10.80 1.96 16.63
CA ARG A 106 11.35 1.61 17.95
C ARG A 106 12.38 0.48 17.94
N ALA A 107 12.27 -0.42 16.96
CA ALA A 107 13.13 -1.59 16.85
C ALA A 107 14.42 -1.37 16.01
N GLN A 108 14.82 -0.13 15.71
CA GLN A 108 15.98 0.18 14.87
C GLN A 108 17.28 -0.41 15.42
N SER A 109 17.49 -0.38 16.74
CA SER A 109 18.70 -0.96 17.38
C SER A 109 18.77 -2.48 17.18
N ILE A 110 17.64 -3.16 17.21
CA ILE A 110 17.52 -4.60 16.96
C ILE A 110 17.88 -4.91 15.50
N CYS A 111 17.37 -4.15 14.53
CA CYS A 111 17.74 -4.29 13.13
C CYS A 111 19.25 -4.13 12.92
N ASN A 112 19.84 -3.11 13.52
CA ASN A 112 21.29 -2.86 13.43
C ASN A 112 22.10 -4.03 14.02
N ARG A 113 21.66 -4.61 15.14
CA ARG A 113 22.28 -5.77 15.75
C ARG A 113 22.18 -7.01 14.87
N LEU A 114 20.98 -7.37 14.40
CA LEU A 114 20.76 -8.54 13.55
C LEU A 114 21.54 -8.46 12.24
N ASN A 115 21.59 -7.29 11.62
CA ASN A 115 22.39 -7.07 10.42
C ASN A 115 23.90 -7.29 10.65
N ARG A 116 24.43 -6.99 11.83
CA ARG A 116 25.82 -7.28 12.19
C ARG A 116 26.06 -8.76 12.52
N GLU A 117 25.16 -9.38 13.29
CA GLU A 117 25.32 -10.74 13.81
C GLU A 117 25.04 -11.82 12.74
N ILE A 118 24.00 -11.64 11.93
CA ILE A 118 23.59 -12.62 10.92
C ILE A 118 24.18 -12.27 9.54
N GLY A 119 24.24 -10.97 9.21
CA GLY A 119 24.63 -10.44 7.90
C GLY A 119 23.41 -10.09 7.06
N GLN A 120 23.39 -8.86 6.56
CA GLN A 120 22.28 -8.31 5.77
C GLN A 120 21.99 -9.17 4.52
N GLU A 121 23.04 -9.62 3.82
CA GLU A 121 22.91 -10.46 2.62
C GLU A 121 22.20 -11.78 2.91
N LYS A 122 22.54 -12.44 4.04
CA LYS A 122 21.93 -13.73 4.41
C LYS A 122 20.46 -13.59 4.78
N ILE A 123 20.08 -12.47 5.40
CA ILE A 123 18.67 -12.17 5.70
C ILE A 123 17.93 -11.93 4.39
N PHE A 124 18.51 -11.10 3.50
CA PHE A 124 17.93 -10.77 2.21
C PHE A 124 17.77 -12.01 1.30
N GLU A 125 18.71 -12.96 1.31
CA GLU A 125 18.65 -14.19 0.52
C GLU A 125 17.38 -15.01 0.81
N VAL A 126 16.91 -15.03 2.06
CA VAL A 126 15.68 -15.73 2.47
C VAL A 126 14.46 -14.85 2.28
N ALA A 127 14.52 -13.62 2.79
CA ALA A 127 13.37 -12.72 2.90
C ALA A 127 13.08 -11.92 1.61
N GLY A 128 14.04 -11.80 0.68
CA GLY A 128 13.89 -10.95 -0.51
C GLY A 128 13.74 -9.45 -0.21
N ASN A 129 13.90 -9.07 1.06
CA ASN A 129 13.75 -7.71 1.57
C ASN A 129 14.84 -7.38 2.58
N SER A 130 15.26 -6.12 2.61
CA SER A 130 16.20 -5.59 3.61
C SER A 130 15.50 -5.46 4.96
N LEU A 131 16.18 -5.82 6.05
CA LEU A 131 15.65 -5.71 7.40
C LEU A 131 15.55 -4.24 7.83
N GLN A 132 14.34 -3.79 8.10
CA GLN A 132 13.99 -2.44 8.52
C GLN A 132 13.14 -2.49 9.80
N PRO A 133 13.14 -1.43 10.64
CA PRO A 133 12.39 -1.42 11.90
C PRO A 133 10.87 -1.45 11.71
N SER A 134 10.38 -1.02 10.56
CA SER A 134 8.96 -1.05 10.19
C SER A 134 8.39 -2.46 10.11
N TYR A 135 9.22 -3.46 9.81
CA TYR A 135 8.79 -4.85 9.62
C TYR A 135 8.51 -5.58 10.94
N SER A 136 7.64 -6.57 10.90
CA SER A 136 7.18 -7.34 12.07
C SER A 136 8.32 -8.07 12.80
N THR A 137 9.36 -8.53 12.08
CA THR A 137 10.50 -9.27 12.64
C THR A 137 11.10 -8.59 13.86
N ALA A 138 11.53 -7.33 13.71
CA ALA A 138 12.18 -6.60 14.77
C ALA A 138 11.24 -6.22 15.92
N LYS A 139 9.96 -6.02 15.64
CA LYS A 139 8.91 -5.73 16.62
C LYS A 139 8.67 -6.91 17.57
N ILE A 140 8.66 -8.14 17.04
CA ILE A 140 8.54 -9.36 17.86
C ILE A 140 9.71 -9.47 18.85
N LEU A 141 10.93 -9.20 18.39
CA LEU A 141 12.10 -9.21 19.24
C LEU A 141 12.12 -8.04 20.24
N TRP A 142 11.52 -6.92 19.86
CA TRP A 142 11.32 -5.81 20.77
C TRP A 142 10.42 -6.19 21.95
N TYR A 143 9.34 -6.95 21.72
CA TYR A 143 8.53 -7.50 22.82
C TYR A 143 9.35 -8.38 23.74
N LYS A 144 10.21 -9.23 23.18
CA LYS A 144 11.09 -10.11 23.97
C LYS A 144 11.99 -9.32 24.94
N GLU A 145 12.54 -8.19 24.48
CA GLU A 145 13.51 -7.40 25.23
C GLU A 145 12.87 -6.40 26.20
N ASN A 146 11.69 -5.85 25.84
CA ASN A 146 11.08 -4.74 26.55
C ASN A 146 9.78 -5.11 27.28
N LEU A 147 9.10 -6.19 26.88
CA LEU A 147 7.86 -6.67 27.47
C LEU A 147 7.93 -8.20 27.69
N PRO A 148 8.90 -8.70 28.49
CA PRO A 148 9.14 -10.14 28.64
C PRO A 148 7.93 -10.91 29.20
N GLU A 149 7.11 -10.29 30.04
CA GLU A 149 5.86 -10.87 30.53
C GLU A 149 4.79 -11.01 29.47
N VAL A 150 4.72 -10.09 28.48
CA VAL A 150 3.86 -10.21 27.28
C VAL A 150 4.41 -11.31 26.39
N TYR A 151 5.72 -11.27 26.10
CA TYR A 151 6.37 -12.24 25.22
C TYR A 151 6.19 -13.67 25.70
N ALA A 152 6.26 -13.93 27.00
CA ALA A 152 6.09 -15.26 27.60
C ALA A 152 4.66 -15.84 27.43
N LYS A 153 3.67 -14.98 27.18
CA LYS A 153 2.25 -15.39 27.00
C LYS A 153 1.86 -15.50 25.54
N ILE A 154 2.72 -15.11 24.60
CA ILE A 154 2.39 -15.15 23.17
C ILE A 154 2.11 -16.58 22.75
N TYR A 155 0.91 -16.78 22.22
CA TYR A 155 0.52 -18.00 21.52
C TYR A 155 0.80 -17.87 20.03
N LYS A 156 0.33 -16.76 19.41
CA LYS A 156 0.54 -16.44 17.99
C LYS A 156 0.77 -14.95 17.78
N ILE A 157 1.43 -14.64 16.66
CA ILE A 157 1.56 -13.27 16.14
C ILE A 157 0.71 -13.20 14.87
N LEU A 158 -0.21 -12.25 14.83
CA LEU A 158 -1.09 -12.01 13.67
C LEU A 158 -0.75 -10.70 12.96
N GLN A 159 -1.13 -10.61 11.68
CA GLN A 159 -1.17 -9.37 10.91
C GLN A 159 -2.56 -8.73 10.99
N SER A 160 -2.73 -7.54 10.43
CA SER A 160 -3.98 -6.77 10.54
C SER A 160 -5.19 -7.51 9.95
N ASN A 161 -5.09 -8.00 8.71
CA ASN A 161 -6.16 -8.76 8.06
C ASN A 161 -6.40 -10.10 8.76
N SER A 162 -5.33 -10.84 9.12
CA SER A 162 -5.48 -12.14 9.76
C SER A 162 -6.08 -12.01 11.17
N TYR A 163 -5.88 -10.90 11.87
CA TYR A 163 -6.56 -10.64 13.14
C TYR A 163 -8.07 -10.47 12.97
N ILE A 164 -8.51 -9.73 11.94
CA ILE A 164 -9.94 -9.58 11.66
C ILE A 164 -10.55 -10.91 11.18
N ALA A 165 -9.83 -11.68 10.35
CA ALA A 165 -10.25 -13.03 9.97
C ALA A 165 -10.40 -13.94 11.21
N PHE A 166 -9.45 -13.88 12.15
CA PHE A 166 -9.54 -14.58 13.44
C PHE A 166 -10.75 -14.13 14.26
N LYS A 167 -11.03 -12.85 14.39
CA LYS A 167 -12.20 -12.34 15.13
C LYS A 167 -13.52 -12.81 14.50
N LEU A 168 -13.58 -12.91 13.17
CA LEU A 168 -14.76 -13.40 12.45
C LEU A 168 -14.97 -14.91 12.58
N THR A 169 -13.88 -15.70 12.50
CA THR A 169 -13.96 -17.15 12.29
C THR A 169 -13.35 -18.01 13.40
N GLY A 170 -12.46 -17.46 14.22
CA GLY A 170 -11.61 -18.19 15.13
C GLY A 170 -10.38 -18.85 14.48
N ALA A 171 -10.21 -18.75 13.15
CA ALA A 171 -9.08 -19.33 12.44
C ALA A 171 -7.80 -18.51 12.65
N VAL A 172 -6.70 -19.21 12.91
CA VAL A 172 -5.37 -18.62 13.14
C VAL A 172 -4.49 -18.93 11.94
N THR A 173 -4.49 -18.05 10.96
CA THR A 173 -3.78 -18.22 9.68
C THR A 173 -2.94 -17.00 9.33
N GLN A 174 -2.01 -17.18 8.41
CA GLN A 174 -1.21 -16.13 7.77
C GLN A 174 -1.31 -16.29 6.25
N ASP A 175 -1.75 -15.26 5.57
CA ASP A 175 -1.73 -15.23 4.11
C ASP A 175 -0.29 -15.03 3.56
N VAL A 176 -0.04 -15.52 2.35
CA VAL A 176 1.29 -15.46 1.72
C VAL A 176 1.73 -14.02 1.46
N SER A 177 0.79 -13.09 1.19
CA SER A 177 1.12 -11.72 0.80
C SER A 177 1.67 -10.88 1.96
N GLN A 178 1.21 -11.12 3.20
CA GLN A 178 1.72 -10.48 4.41
C GLN A 178 2.95 -11.21 5.01
N GLY A 179 3.27 -12.41 4.53
CA GLY A 179 4.41 -13.20 5.00
C GLY A 179 5.75 -12.45 4.94
N TYR A 180 5.92 -11.59 3.92
CA TYR A 180 7.13 -10.77 3.76
C TYR A 180 7.43 -9.81 4.93
N GLY A 181 6.49 -9.56 5.79
CA GLY A 181 6.69 -8.79 7.03
C GLY A 181 7.63 -9.48 8.02
N LEU A 182 7.85 -10.77 7.87
CA LEU A 182 8.74 -11.56 8.70
C LEU A 182 9.92 -12.08 7.91
N HIS A 183 11.14 -11.69 8.27
CA HIS A 183 12.35 -12.07 7.55
C HIS A 183 12.74 -13.55 7.68
N CYS A 184 11.97 -14.33 8.41
CA CYS A 184 11.99 -15.80 8.38
C CYS A 184 11.00 -16.42 7.39
N PHE A 185 10.24 -15.61 6.66
CA PHE A 185 9.44 -16.09 5.54
C PHE A 185 10.32 -16.24 4.30
N ASN A 186 10.41 -17.46 3.78
CA ASN A 186 11.18 -17.75 2.57
C ASN A 186 10.38 -17.32 1.34
N MET A 187 10.73 -16.16 0.79
CA MET A 187 10.01 -15.56 -0.33
C MET A 187 10.02 -16.38 -1.62
N LYS A 188 11.00 -17.28 -1.80
CA LYS A 188 11.03 -18.18 -2.97
C LYS A 188 10.14 -19.40 -2.80
N LYS A 189 9.94 -19.86 -1.54
CA LYS A 189 9.23 -21.09 -1.23
C LYS A 189 7.80 -20.87 -0.72
N GLY A 190 7.46 -19.63 -0.33
CA GLY A 190 6.16 -19.29 0.25
C GLY A 190 5.90 -19.96 1.61
N CYS A 191 6.92 -20.18 2.42
CA CYS A 191 6.78 -20.85 3.71
C CYS A 191 7.77 -20.30 4.75
N TRP A 192 7.55 -20.63 6.03
CA TRP A 192 8.49 -20.29 7.09
C TRP A 192 9.81 -21.05 6.94
N ASP A 193 10.93 -20.35 7.09
CA ASP A 193 12.28 -20.92 7.10
C ASP A 193 12.74 -21.15 8.53
N GLU A 194 12.71 -22.42 8.98
CA GLU A 194 13.05 -22.80 10.35
C GLU A 194 14.48 -22.38 10.74
N LYS A 195 15.44 -22.46 9.80
CA LYS A 195 16.82 -22.06 10.05
C LYS A 195 16.94 -20.57 10.28
N MET A 196 16.20 -19.78 9.51
CA MET A 196 16.20 -18.33 9.67
C MET A 196 15.40 -17.91 10.92
N CYS A 197 14.29 -18.57 11.24
CA CYS A 197 13.59 -18.39 12.53
C CYS A 197 14.56 -18.55 13.72
N LYS A 198 15.31 -19.65 13.73
CA LYS A 198 16.31 -19.91 14.77
C LYS A 198 17.40 -18.85 14.82
N ARG A 199 17.92 -18.40 13.68
CA ARG A 199 18.94 -17.35 13.61
C ARG A 199 18.43 -16.00 14.10
N LEU A 200 17.20 -15.65 13.77
CA LEU A 200 16.53 -14.42 14.22
C LEU A 200 16.08 -14.50 15.68
N GLY A 201 15.97 -15.71 16.23
CA GLY A 201 15.45 -15.94 17.59
C GLY A 201 13.95 -15.81 17.72
N ILE A 202 13.22 -16.07 16.62
CA ILE A 202 11.75 -16.08 16.56
C ILE A 202 11.27 -17.55 16.71
N PRO A 203 10.47 -17.86 17.74
CA PRO A 203 9.91 -19.21 17.90
C PRO A 203 8.95 -19.56 16.76
N MET A 204 9.10 -20.74 16.17
CA MET A 204 8.21 -21.23 15.11
C MET A 204 6.75 -21.35 15.59
N GLU A 205 6.55 -21.64 16.85
CA GLU A 205 5.22 -21.75 17.47
C GLU A 205 4.45 -20.43 17.49
N PHE A 206 5.11 -19.27 17.34
CA PHE A 206 4.43 -17.98 17.22
C PHE A 206 3.83 -17.76 15.85
N LEU A 207 4.31 -18.50 14.86
CA LEU A 207 3.93 -18.27 13.46
C LEU A 207 2.68 -19.09 13.12
N PRO A 208 1.65 -18.45 12.51
CA PRO A 208 0.47 -19.16 12.02
C PRO A 208 0.78 -20.05 10.80
N GLU A 209 -0.15 -20.91 10.44
CA GLU A 209 -0.10 -21.66 9.19
C GLU A 209 -0.26 -20.72 7.98
N ILE A 210 0.54 -20.94 6.94
CA ILE A 210 0.50 -20.17 5.70
C ILE A 210 -0.59 -20.71 4.79
N CYS A 211 -1.36 -19.80 4.18
CA CYS A 211 -2.37 -20.12 3.16
C CYS A 211 -2.39 -19.10 2.04
N ASP A 212 -3.01 -19.44 0.92
CA ASP A 212 -3.29 -18.50 -0.17
C ASP A 212 -4.31 -17.44 0.26
N CYS A 213 -4.27 -16.28 -0.37
CA CYS A 213 -5.10 -15.14 0.03
C CYS A 213 -6.61 -15.36 -0.19
N ASP A 214 -6.98 -16.14 -1.19
CA ASP A 214 -8.37 -16.52 -1.51
C ASP A 214 -8.84 -17.80 -0.80
N HIS A 215 -7.98 -18.44 0.01
CA HIS A 215 -8.34 -19.61 0.77
C HIS A 215 -9.43 -19.28 1.81
N VAL A 216 -10.52 -20.04 1.80
CA VAL A 216 -11.58 -19.92 2.81
C VAL A 216 -11.08 -20.46 4.13
N VAL A 217 -10.74 -19.58 5.07
CA VAL A 217 -10.16 -19.94 6.38
C VAL A 217 -11.21 -20.38 7.40
N GLY A 218 -12.47 -20.10 7.13
CA GLY A 218 -13.58 -20.47 8.01
C GLY A 218 -14.86 -19.72 7.63
N THR A 219 -15.81 -19.76 8.53
CA THR A 219 -17.09 -19.05 8.40
C THR A 219 -17.32 -18.16 9.61
N VAL A 220 -18.11 -17.11 9.42
CA VAL A 220 -18.53 -16.20 10.50
C VAL A 220 -19.16 -17.00 11.63
N THR A 221 -18.64 -16.82 12.84
CA THR A 221 -19.18 -17.47 14.05
C THR A 221 -20.46 -16.78 14.54
N GLY A 222 -21.27 -17.45 15.33
CA GLY A 222 -22.47 -16.85 15.92
C GLY A 222 -22.17 -15.60 16.76
N LYS A 223 -21.00 -15.58 17.47
CA LYS A 223 -20.53 -14.40 18.22
C LYS A 223 -20.24 -13.23 17.28
N ALA A 224 -19.42 -13.45 16.25
CA ALA A 224 -19.07 -12.41 15.29
C ALA A 224 -20.31 -11.90 14.52
N ALA A 225 -21.24 -12.81 14.16
CA ALA A 225 -22.50 -12.45 13.54
C ALA A 225 -23.30 -11.45 14.39
N ALA A 226 -23.44 -11.71 15.67
CA ALA A 226 -24.13 -10.82 16.59
C ALA A 226 -23.42 -9.47 16.78
N GLU A 227 -22.08 -9.47 16.82
CA GLU A 227 -21.27 -8.26 16.99
C GLU A 227 -21.26 -7.38 15.74
N CYS A 228 -21.16 -7.96 14.52
CA CYS A 228 -21.01 -7.21 13.25
C CYS A 228 -22.29 -7.10 12.40
N GLY A 229 -23.41 -7.75 12.81
CA GLY A 229 -24.64 -7.75 12.03
C GLY A 229 -24.55 -8.64 10.77
N LEU A 230 -23.65 -9.61 10.76
CA LEU A 230 -23.48 -10.61 9.71
C LEU A 230 -24.33 -11.86 10.01
N VAL A 231 -24.33 -12.83 9.09
CA VAL A 231 -24.99 -14.13 9.29
C VAL A 231 -23.95 -15.19 9.59
N GLU A 232 -24.19 -15.98 10.64
CA GLU A 232 -23.39 -17.15 10.95
C GLU A 232 -23.30 -18.09 9.74
N GLY A 233 -22.11 -18.62 9.48
CA GLY A 233 -21.85 -19.49 8.35
C GLY A 233 -21.45 -18.77 7.05
N THR A 234 -21.42 -17.42 6.99
CA THR A 234 -20.89 -16.71 5.83
C THR A 234 -19.39 -16.98 5.68
N PRO A 235 -18.90 -17.44 4.49
CA PRO A 235 -17.49 -17.75 4.27
C PRO A 235 -16.60 -16.50 4.37
N VAL A 236 -15.40 -16.69 4.94
CA VAL A 236 -14.36 -15.66 5.07
C VAL A 236 -13.07 -16.20 4.47
N VAL A 237 -12.44 -15.45 3.57
CA VAL A 237 -11.13 -15.81 3.03
C VAL A 237 -10.00 -15.20 3.88
N ALA A 238 -8.78 -15.73 3.72
CA ALA A 238 -7.60 -15.24 4.44
C ALA A 238 -7.35 -13.75 4.23
N GLY A 239 -7.68 -13.27 3.03
CA GLY A 239 -7.41 -11.90 2.66
C GLY A 239 -5.93 -11.62 2.39
N GLY A 240 -5.50 -10.37 2.49
CA GLY A 240 -4.11 -10.07 2.17
C GLY A 240 -3.65 -8.65 2.50
N LEU A 241 -2.47 -8.34 1.98
CA LEU A 241 -1.83 -7.03 2.06
C LEU A 241 -2.67 -5.97 1.32
N ASP A 242 -2.92 -4.83 1.96
CA ASP A 242 -3.66 -3.70 1.40
C ASP A 242 -3.12 -3.26 0.02
N ALA A 243 -1.79 -3.06 -0.10
CA ALA A 243 -1.16 -2.69 -1.36
C ALA A 243 -1.38 -3.74 -2.47
N ALA A 244 -1.36 -5.03 -2.13
CA ALA A 244 -1.57 -6.10 -3.09
C ALA A 244 -3.06 -6.27 -3.47
N CYS A 245 -3.97 -6.09 -2.50
CA CYS A 245 -5.41 -6.02 -2.79
C CYS A 245 -5.75 -4.78 -3.64
N GLY A 246 -5.17 -3.62 -3.34
CA GLY A 246 -5.30 -2.42 -4.16
C GLY A 246 -4.79 -2.63 -5.60
N THR A 247 -3.72 -3.41 -5.75
CA THR A 247 -3.16 -3.78 -7.05
C THR A 247 -4.14 -4.67 -7.83
N LEU A 248 -4.73 -5.68 -7.19
CA LEU A 248 -5.80 -6.51 -7.79
C LEU A 248 -7.02 -5.66 -8.15
N GLY A 249 -7.49 -4.80 -7.24
CA GLY A 249 -8.65 -3.92 -7.47
C GLY A 249 -8.42 -2.85 -8.55
N ALA A 250 -7.16 -2.55 -8.89
CA ALA A 250 -6.80 -1.76 -10.07
C ALA A 250 -6.79 -2.58 -11.37
N GLY A 251 -6.98 -3.90 -11.28
CA GLY A 251 -6.99 -4.83 -12.42
C GLY A 251 -5.61 -5.28 -12.87
N VAL A 252 -4.62 -5.20 -12.02
CA VAL A 252 -3.26 -5.69 -12.28
C VAL A 252 -3.20 -7.17 -11.91
N ILE A 253 -3.17 -8.04 -12.92
CA ILE A 253 -3.11 -9.49 -12.75
C ILE A 253 -2.12 -10.16 -13.71
N HIS A 254 -1.54 -9.43 -14.67
CA HIS A 254 -0.56 -9.96 -15.61
C HIS A 254 0.84 -9.36 -15.38
N SER A 255 1.85 -10.14 -15.76
CA SER A 255 3.24 -9.65 -15.72
C SER A 255 3.41 -8.39 -16.56
N GLY A 256 4.14 -7.39 -16.04
CA GLY A 256 4.33 -6.09 -16.67
C GLY A 256 3.22 -5.06 -16.39
N GLU A 257 2.01 -5.48 -16.02
CA GLU A 257 1.01 -4.54 -15.52
C GLU A 257 1.47 -3.97 -14.18
N THR A 258 1.24 -2.67 -13.98
CA THR A 258 1.79 -1.95 -12.83
C THR A 258 0.73 -1.02 -12.25
N GLN A 259 0.43 -1.16 -10.96
CA GLN A 259 -0.33 -0.13 -10.25
C GLN A 259 0.57 1.08 -9.99
N GLU A 260 0.10 2.28 -10.33
CA GLU A 260 0.66 3.56 -9.89
C GLU A 260 -0.26 4.15 -8.82
N GLN A 261 0.27 4.39 -7.64
CA GLN A 261 -0.47 4.94 -6.51
C GLN A 261 -0.10 6.42 -6.33
N GLY A 262 -1.08 7.31 -6.53
CA GLY A 262 -0.94 8.75 -6.39
C GLY A 262 -1.78 9.32 -5.24
N GLY A 263 -1.58 8.79 -4.03
CA GLY A 263 -2.19 9.24 -2.78
C GLY A 263 -1.42 10.36 -2.09
N GLN A 264 -1.37 10.39 -0.76
CA GLN A 264 -0.49 11.28 0.02
C GLN A 264 0.97 11.01 -0.34
N ALA A 265 1.41 9.76 -0.22
CA ALA A 265 2.64 9.25 -0.80
C ALA A 265 2.38 8.76 -2.23
N GLY A 266 3.45 8.53 -2.98
CA GLY A 266 3.41 7.86 -4.27
C GLY A 266 3.95 6.43 -4.17
N GLY A 267 3.73 5.65 -5.23
CA GLY A 267 4.30 4.31 -5.30
C GLY A 267 3.95 3.60 -6.59
N MET A 268 4.61 2.48 -6.80
CA MET A 268 4.31 1.55 -7.89
C MET A 268 4.37 0.11 -7.40
N SER A 269 3.57 -0.76 -8.01
CA SER A 269 3.59 -2.21 -7.78
C SER A 269 3.53 -2.91 -9.12
N ILE A 270 4.65 -3.50 -9.55
CA ILE A 270 4.78 -4.24 -10.81
C ILE A 270 4.45 -5.70 -10.53
N CYS A 271 3.48 -6.26 -11.27
CA CYS A 271 3.20 -7.69 -11.25
C CYS A 271 4.26 -8.46 -12.04
N THR A 272 4.77 -9.54 -11.45
CA THR A 272 5.71 -10.46 -12.10
C THR A 272 5.33 -11.91 -11.83
N GLU A 273 5.62 -12.80 -12.77
CA GLU A 273 5.46 -14.26 -12.63
C GLU A 273 6.78 -14.94 -12.20
N GLU A 274 7.85 -14.17 -12.12
CA GLU A 274 9.15 -14.64 -11.68
C GLU A 274 9.58 -13.90 -10.41
N TYR A 275 10.28 -14.60 -9.54
CA TYR A 275 10.92 -14.01 -8.36
C TYR A 275 11.98 -12.99 -8.78
N LYS A 276 11.73 -11.72 -8.50
CA LYS A 276 12.66 -10.60 -8.76
C LYS A 276 12.84 -9.81 -7.47
N ALA A 277 14.01 -9.90 -6.87
CA ALA A 277 14.32 -9.17 -5.63
C ALA A 277 15.47 -8.20 -5.84
N ASP A 278 15.34 -6.99 -5.36
CA ASP A 278 16.40 -5.97 -5.35
C ASP A 278 16.36 -5.24 -3.99
N PRO A 279 17.51 -5.07 -3.29
CA PRO A 279 17.54 -4.45 -1.97
C PRO A 279 17.11 -2.97 -1.96
N ARG A 280 17.02 -2.33 -3.13
CA ARG A 280 16.51 -0.97 -3.29
C ARG A 280 14.98 -0.90 -3.35
N LEU A 281 14.30 -2.03 -3.59
CA LEU A 281 12.85 -2.14 -3.74
C LEU A 281 12.27 -3.07 -2.68
N ILE A 282 10.94 -3.22 -2.67
CA ILE A 282 10.22 -4.12 -1.78
C ILE A 282 9.61 -5.24 -2.62
N LEU A 283 9.80 -6.49 -2.20
CA LEU A 283 9.18 -7.65 -2.81
C LEU A 283 8.09 -8.21 -1.89
N SER A 284 6.89 -8.41 -2.39
CA SER A 284 5.82 -9.18 -1.75
C SER A 284 5.25 -10.21 -2.71
N TYR A 285 4.53 -11.20 -2.18
CA TYR A 285 3.60 -11.95 -3.02
C TYR A 285 2.46 -11.03 -3.47
N HIS A 286 1.97 -11.25 -4.68
CA HIS A 286 0.66 -10.78 -5.07
C HIS A 286 -0.41 -11.59 -4.35
N VAL A 287 -1.61 -11.02 -4.17
CA VAL A 287 -2.76 -11.78 -3.66
C VAL A 287 -3.32 -12.77 -4.70
N VAL A 288 -2.95 -12.63 -5.97
CA VAL A 288 -3.23 -13.61 -7.03
C VAL A 288 -2.16 -14.71 -6.97
N PRO A 289 -2.55 -15.99 -6.83
CA PRO A 289 -1.60 -17.09 -6.69
C PRO A 289 -0.54 -17.17 -7.80
N GLY A 290 0.69 -17.54 -7.43
CA GLY A 290 1.80 -17.75 -8.36
C GLY A 290 2.44 -16.47 -8.91
N LYS A 291 2.11 -15.31 -8.34
CA LYS A 291 2.64 -14.01 -8.77
C LYS A 291 3.28 -13.24 -7.61
N TRP A 292 4.18 -12.33 -7.95
CA TRP A 292 4.85 -11.41 -7.04
C TRP A 292 4.58 -9.97 -7.43
N LEU A 293 4.76 -9.07 -6.49
CA LEU A 293 4.78 -7.63 -6.69
C LEU A 293 6.16 -7.08 -6.33
N LEU A 294 6.84 -6.49 -7.31
CA LEU A 294 7.99 -5.66 -7.04
C LEU A 294 7.54 -4.22 -6.87
N GLN A 295 7.75 -3.67 -5.69
CA GLN A 295 7.14 -2.42 -5.26
C GLN A 295 8.19 -1.34 -5.00
N GLY A 296 7.84 -0.12 -5.37
CA GLY A 296 8.58 1.08 -5.04
C GLY A 296 7.67 2.12 -4.40
N GLY A 297 8.16 2.81 -3.38
CA GLY A 297 7.40 3.85 -2.69
C GLY A 297 8.18 5.13 -2.53
N THR A 298 7.56 6.26 -2.87
CA THR A 298 8.10 7.59 -2.61
C THR A 298 7.28 8.31 -1.55
N THR A 299 7.93 9.12 -0.73
CA THR A 299 7.25 9.93 0.30
C THR A 299 6.50 11.11 -0.33
N GLY A 300 6.94 11.59 -1.49
CA GLY A 300 6.38 12.71 -2.22
C GLY A 300 5.41 12.27 -3.32
N GLY A 301 4.13 12.07 -2.98
CA GLY A 301 3.05 11.82 -3.94
C GLY A 301 2.14 13.04 -4.14
N GLY A 302 0.83 12.82 -4.14
CA GLY A 302 -0.20 13.87 -4.18
C GLY A 302 -0.10 14.86 -3.02
N GLY A 303 0.53 14.44 -1.91
CA GLY A 303 0.84 15.30 -0.78
C GLY A 303 1.70 16.51 -1.12
N VAL A 304 2.57 16.42 -2.11
CA VAL A 304 3.37 17.56 -2.61
C VAL A 304 2.46 18.66 -3.14
N MET A 305 1.43 18.29 -3.92
CA MET A 305 0.49 19.27 -4.47
C MET A 305 -0.42 19.87 -3.39
N ARG A 306 -0.83 19.07 -2.38
CA ARG A 306 -1.59 19.58 -1.22
C ARG A 306 -0.75 20.55 -0.38
N TRP A 307 0.52 20.23 -0.15
CA TRP A 307 1.46 21.13 0.50
C TRP A 307 1.60 22.44 -0.29
N PHE A 308 1.80 22.35 -1.61
CA PHE A 308 1.92 23.55 -2.46
C PHE A 308 0.63 24.38 -2.43
N GLU A 309 -0.53 23.74 -2.51
CA GLU A 309 -1.84 24.38 -2.38
C GLU A 309 -1.98 25.11 -1.05
N HIS A 310 -1.59 24.47 0.04
CA HIS A 310 -1.70 25.04 1.38
C HIS A 310 -0.78 26.25 1.57
N GLU A 311 0.48 26.16 1.14
CA GLU A 311 1.51 27.16 1.44
C GLU A 311 1.57 28.31 0.40
N PHE A 312 1.18 28.07 -0.85
CA PHE A 312 1.44 29.01 -1.94
C PHE A 312 0.22 29.39 -2.78
N ALA A 313 -0.97 28.85 -2.48
CA ALA A 313 -2.16 29.05 -3.32
C ALA A 313 -3.31 29.80 -2.61
N ASP A 314 -2.99 30.84 -1.83
CA ASP A 314 -4.01 31.67 -1.16
C ASP A 314 -5.00 32.28 -2.14
N TYR A 315 -4.53 32.77 -3.26
CA TYR A 315 -5.37 33.33 -4.32
C TYR A 315 -6.31 32.29 -4.90
N GLU A 316 -5.82 31.11 -5.25
CA GLU A 316 -6.62 30.02 -5.80
C GLU A 316 -7.65 29.48 -4.79
N ARG A 317 -7.31 29.45 -3.49
CA ARG A 317 -8.27 29.11 -2.42
C ARG A 317 -9.37 30.16 -2.28
N MET A 318 -9.02 31.43 -2.28
CA MET A 318 -10.00 32.53 -2.29
C MET A 318 -10.92 32.47 -3.51
N MET A 319 -10.34 32.23 -4.70
CA MET A 319 -11.11 32.09 -5.94
C MET A 319 -12.02 30.87 -5.94
N LYS A 320 -11.66 29.78 -5.26
CA LYS A 320 -12.53 28.61 -5.06
C LYS A 320 -13.82 28.99 -4.35
N GLU A 321 -13.73 29.81 -3.31
CA GLU A 321 -14.92 30.28 -2.57
C GLU A 321 -15.86 31.11 -3.44
N GLN A 322 -15.33 31.89 -4.37
CA GLN A 322 -16.08 32.77 -5.27
C GLN A 322 -16.64 32.04 -6.49
N THR A 323 -15.90 31.09 -7.07
CA THR A 323 -16.20 30.48 -8.37
C THR A 323 -16.67 29.03 -8.30
N GLY A 324 -16.46 28.35 -7.16
CA GLY A 324 -16.68 26.91 -7.01
C GLY A 324 -15.64 26.03 -7.70
N VAL A 325 -14.68 26.59 -8.44
CA VAL A 325 -13.59 25.83 -9.10
C VAL A 325 -12.52 25.48 -8.08
N SER A 326 -12.16 24.19 -7.99
CA SER A 326 -11.16 23.74 -7.00
C SER A 326 -9.82 24.46 -7.21
N SER A 327 -9.11 24.75 -6.12
CA SER A 327 -7.77 25.37 -6.16
C SER A 327 -6.76 24.52 -6.93
N LEU A 328 -6.84 23.19 -6.82
CA LEU A 328 -6.00 22.27 -7.59
C LEU A 328 -6.27 22.35 -9.11
N ASP A 329 -7.54 22.51 -9.53
CA ASP A 329 -7.87 22.69 -10.95
C ASP A 329 -7.36 24.02 -11.49
N GLN A 330 -7.38 25.07 -10.65
CA GLN A 330 -6.79 26.36 -11.02
C GLN A 330 -5.27 26.27 -11.16
N LEU A 331 -4.59 25.56 -10.24
CA LEU A 331 -3.16 25.26 -10.31
C LEU A 331 -2.82 24.43 -11.56
N ASN A 332 -3.62 23.43 -11.91
CA ASN A 332 -3.47 22.66 -13.14
C ASN A 332 -3.48 23.57 -14.37
N LYS A 333 -4.44 24.50 -14.46
CA LYS A 333 -4.55 25.45 -15.59
C LYS A 333 -3.35 26.37 -15.75
N ILE A 334 -2.69 26.80 -14.68
CA ILE A 334 -1.48 27.60 -14.80
C ILE A 334 -0.26 26.75 -15.15
N ALA A 335 -0.19 25.49 -14.69
CA ALA A 335 0.86 24.55 -15.04
C ALA A 335 0.80 24.09 -16.51
N GLU A 336 -0.40 23.99 -17.10
CA GLU A 336 -0.61 23.67 -18.52
C GLU A 336 0.05 24.68 -19.48
N LYS A 337 0.20 25.93 -19.04
CA LYS A 337 0.83 27.00 -19.84
C LYS A 337 2.35 26.89 -19.90
N VAL A 338 2.93 26.05 -19.08
CA VAL A 338 4.38 25.80 -19.02
C VAL A 338 4.69 24.53 -19.80
N GLY A 339 5.74 24.58 -20.63
CA GLY A 339 6.15 23.44 -21.44
C GLY A 339 6.79 22.31 -20.63
N PRO A 340 6.94 21.11 -21.23
CA PRO A 340 7.66 19.99 -20.65
C PRO A 340 9.09 20.37 -20.21
N GLY A 341 9.51 19.87 -19.04
CA GLY A 341 10.82 20.15 -18.47
C GLY A 341 10.94 21.53 -17.78
N CYS A 342 9.83 22.29 -17.66
CA CYS A 342 9.74 23.54 -16.88
C CYS A 342 10.84 24.54 -17.19
N ASP A 343 11.29 24.65 -18.46
CA ASP A 343 12.42 25.49 -18.88
C ASP A 343 13.67 25.27 -18.02
N GLY A 344 13.97 24.01 -17.68
CA GLY A 344 15.12 23.58 -16.87
C GLY A 344 14.94 23.64 -15.36
N MET A 345 13.73 23.94 -14.88
CA MET A 345 13.44 23.87 -13.45
C MET A 345 13.13 22.41 -13.05
N VAL A 346 13.77 21.92 -11.98
CA VAL A 346 13.61 20.56 -11.46
C VAL A 346 13.25 20.59 -9.99
N PHE A 347 12.35 19.72 -9.57
CA PHE A 347 11.97 19.54 -8.17
C PHE A 347 12.32 18.13 -7.68
N LEU A 348 13.06 18.04 -6.56
CA LEU A 348 13.22 16.77 -5.79
C LEU A 348 12.08 16.67 -4.78
N PRO A 349 11.21 15.65 -4.84
CA PRO A 349 9.98 15.61 -4.04
C PRO A 349 10.17 15.00 -2.63
N TYR A 350 11.37 15.03 -2.06
CA TYR A 350 11.74 14.32 -0.85
C TYR A 350 11.34 15.07 0.43
N MET A 351 10.06 15.41 0.56
CA MET A 351 9.52 16.29 1.61
C MET A 351 9.66 15.72 3.03
N SER A 352 9.69 14.40 3.18
CA SER A 352 9.79 13.70 4.46
C SER A 352 10.82 12.57 4.42
N GLY A 353 12.00 12.87 3.88
CA GLY A 353 12.94 11.85 3.49
C GLY A 353 12.49 11.14 2.21
N GLU A 354 13.19 10.07 1.82
CA GLU A 354 12.78 9.24 0.69
C GLU A 354 12.97 7.76 1.01
N ARG A 355 12.03 6.95 0.51
CA ARG A 355 12.07 5.50 0.56
C ARG A 355 12.77 4.95 -0.69
N SER A 356 12.19 3.97 -1.35
CA SER A 356 12.78 3.38 -2.55
C SER A 356 12.92 4.38 -3.72
N PRO A 357 13.97 4.24 -4.50
CA PRO A 357 15.08 3.30 -4.33
C PRO A 357 16.22 3.86 -3.48
N ILE A 358 16.08 5.05 -2.91
CA ILE A 358 17.14 5.84 -2.25
C ILE A 358 17.37 5.43 -0.79
N TRP A 359 16.28 5.14 -0.05
CA TRP A 359 16.29 4.80 1.39
C TRP A 359 17.06 5.80 2.26
N ASN A 360 16.82 7.09 2.05
CA ASN A 360 17.44 8.17 2.83
C ASN A 360 16.39 8.95 3.63
N PRO A 361 16.26 8.73 4.94
CA PRO A 361 15.29 9.45 5.78
C PRO A 361 15.62 10.93 5.95
N TYR A 362 16.81 11.37 5.59
CA TYR A 362 17.28 12.77 5.68
C TYR A 362 17.18 13.53 4.36
N ALA A 363 16.76 12.88 3.28
CA ALA A 363 16.55 13.55 2.00
C ALA A 363 15.54 14.69 2.15
N LYS A 364 15.70 15.78 1.37
CA LYS A 364 14.89 16.99 1.45
C LYS A 364 14.40 17.41 0.08
N GLY A 365 13.24 18.10 0.06
CA GLY A 365 12.72 18.75 -1.12
C GLY A 365 13.64 19.87 -1.60
N VAL A 366 13.84 19.95 -2.92
CA VAL A 366 14.71 20.97 -3.55
C VAL A 366 14.07 21.48 -4.82
N PHE A 367 13.96 22.79 -4.97
CA PHE A 367 13.74 23.44 -6.25
C PHE A 367 15.07 23.93 -6.83
N TYR A 368 15.38 23.47 -8.02
CA TYR A 368 16.58 23.85 -8.77
C TYR A 368 16.19 24.58 -10.04
N GLY A 369 17.00 25.55 -10.51
CA GLY A 369 16.78 26.24 -11.78
C GLY A 369 15.81 27.44 -11.70
N LEU A 370 15.60 28.00 -10.49
CA LEU A 370 14.85 29.26 -10.31
C LEU A 370 15.64 30.44 -10.87
N ASP A 371 14.95 31.26 -11.65
CA ASP A 371 15.41 32.56 -12.12
C ASP A 371 14.22 33.54 -12.20
N PHE A 372 14.46 34.78 -12.60
CA PHE A 372 13.42 35.81 -12.67
C PHE A 372 12.33 35.56 -13.72
N ALA A 373 12.52 34.62 -14.66
CA ALA A 373 11.53 34.27 -15.68
C ALA A 373 10.56 33.16 -15.18
N LYS A 374 10.90 32.49 -14.10
CA LYS A 374 10.05 31.41 -13.57
C LYS A 374 8.85 31.96 -12.81
N THR A 375 7.69 31.40 -13.10
CA THR A 375 6.39 31.78 -12.51
C THR A 375 5.88 30.69 -11.54
N LYS A 376 4.80 30.97 -10.82
CA LYS A 376 4.07 29.97 -10.02
C LYS A 376 3.73 28.73 -10.88
N GLY A 377 3.36 28.90 -12.15
CA GLY A 377 3.05 27.80 -13.06
C GLY A 377 4.22 26.83 -13.24
N HIS A 378 5.46 27.36 -13.32
CA HIS A 378 6.67 26.53 -13.37
C HIS A 378 6.86 25.74 -12.08
N MET A 379 6.66 26.36 -10.91
CA MET A 379 6.78 25.65 -9.63
C MET A 379 5.75 24.52 -9.49
N VAL A 380 4.49 24.78 -9.86
CA VAL A 380 3.42 23.77 -9.85
C VAL A 380 3.76 22.60 -10.78
N ARG A 381 4.16 22.93 -12.02
CA ARG A 381 4.53 21.88 -12.99
C ARG A 381 5.77 21.12 -12.55
N ALA A 382 6.78 21.79 -12.01
CA ALA A 382 7.97 21.14 -11.48
C ALA A 382 7.65 20.18 -10.32
N CYS A 383 6.69 20.52 -9.46
CA CYS A 383 6.19 19.58 -8.43
C CYS A 383 5.57 18.32 -9.06
N MET A 384 4.73 18.48 -10.08
CA MET A 384 4.12 17.36 -10.80
C MET A 384 5.17 16.49 -11.50
N GLU A 385 6.11 17.12 -12.21
CA GLU A 385 7.20 16.46 -12.92
C GLU A 385 8.16 15.77 -11.93
N GLY A 386 8.50 16.40 -10.80
CA GLY A 386 9.37 15.82 -9.77
C GLY A 386 8.83 14.51 -9.19
N VAL A 387 7.52 14.46 -8.90
CA VAL A 387 6.86 13.21 -8.47
C VAL A 387 6.88 12.16 -9.58
N ALA A 388 6.66 12.54 -10.83
CA ALA A 388 6.73 11.62 -11.97
C ALA A 388 8.16 11.13 -12.24
N LEU A 389 9.18 11.96 -12.02
CA LEU A 389 10.59 11.57 -12.10
C LEU A 389 10.98 10.57 -11.00
N SER A 390 10.45 10.73 -9.78
CA SER A 390 10.62 9.74 -8.72
C SER A 390 9.96 8.40 -9.07
N LEU A 391 8.79 8.40 -9.69
CA LEU A 391 8.16 7.20 -10.24
C LEU A 391 9.06 6.55 -11.30
N ARG A 392 9.55 7.32 -12.27
CA ARG A 392 10.49 6.84 -13.29
C ARG A 392 11.73 6.22 -12.66
N HIS A 393 12.31 6.82 -11.64
CA HIS A 393 13.48 6.28 -10.94
C HIS A 393 13.19 4.89 -10.36
N ASN A 394 12.04 4.68 -9.72
CA ASN A 394 11.63 3.37 -9.22
C ASN A 394 11.44 2.36 -10.36
N LEU A 395 10.85 2.76 -11.49
CA LEU A 395 10.64 1.89 -12.66
C LEU A 395 11.97 1.49 -13.33
N GLU A 396 12.94 2.41 -13.42
CA GLU A 396 14.28 2.10 -13.97
C GLU A 396 15.01 1.08 -13.07
N VAL A 397 14.94 1.24 -11.74
CA VAL A 397 15.53 0.27 -10.80
C VAL A 397 14.82 -1.09 -10.88
N ALA A 398 13.50 -1.10 -11.03
CA ALA A 398 12.76 -2.35 -11.23
C ALA A 398 13.16 -3.06 -12.54
N LYS A 399 13.38 -2.30 -13.60
CA LYS A 399 13.89 -2.82 -14.87
C LYS A 399 15.29 -3.41 -14.72
N GLU A 400 16.19 -2.76 -13.98
CA GLU A 400 17.52 -3.31 -13.65
C GLU A 400 17.39 -4.65 -12.88
N ALA A 401 16.39 -4.77 -12.01
CA ALA A 401 16.08 -6.01 -11.29
C ALA A 401 15.39 -7.08 -12.16
N GLY A 402 15.09 -6.77 -13.43
CA GLY A 402 14.46 -7.66 -14.41
C GLY A 402 12.94 -7.65 -14.39
N ALA A 403 12.30 -6.62 -13.78
CA ALA A 403 10.86 -6.40 -13.82
C ALA A 403 10.55 -5.14 -14.63
N GLU A 404 10.10 -5.30 -15.87
CA GLU A 404 9.75 -4.19 -16.74
C GLU A 404 8.24 -3.91 -16.68
N ALA A 405 7.87 -2.63 -16.49
CA ALA A 405 6.49 -2.18 -16.58
C ALA A 405 6.09 -1.97 -18.04
N ASP A 406 4.94 -2.50 -18.45
CA ASP A 406 4.40 -2.30 -19.80
C ASP A 406 3.33 -1.22 -19.81
N VAL A 407 2.50 -1.18 -18.77
CA VAL A 407 1.38 -0.25 -18.60
C VAL A 407 1.22 0.12 -17.13
N LEU A 408 0.86 1.36 -16.87
CA LEU A 408 0.56 1.84 -15.52
C LEU A 408 -0.96 1.99 -15.35
N ARG A 409 -1.50 1.48 -14.24
CA ARG A 409 -2.89 1.67 -13.81
C ARG A 409 -2.89 2.68 -12.67
N ALA A 410 -3.24 3.92 -12.96
CA ALA A 410 -3.13 5.05 -12.03
C ALA A 410 -4.32 5.13 -11.07
N MET A 411 -4.02 5.16 -9.77
CA MET A 411 -4.99 5.21 -8.70
C MET A 411 -4.75 6.40 -7.77
N GLY A 412 -5.78 6.77 -7.01
CA GLY A 412 -5.71 7.86 -6.02
C GLY A 412 -5.92 9.25 -6.62
N GLY A 413 -5.83 10.27 -5.76
CA GLY A 413 -6.23 11.63 -6.11
C GLY A 413 -5.44 12.28 -7.26
N SER A 414 -4.17 11.91 -7.45
CA SER A 414 -3.35 12.44 -8.56
C SER A 414 -3.85 11.95 -9.93
N ALA A 415 -4.50 10.79 -9.97
CA ALA A 415 -5.10 10.23 -11.18
C ALA A 415 -6.28 11.07 -11.72
N ASN A 416 -6.88 11.93 -10.90
CA ASN A 416 -7.97 12.81 -11.33
C ASN A 416 -7.49 13.97 -12.24
N SER A 417 -6.21 14.35 -12.17
CA SER A 417 -5.64 15.42 -13.03
C SER A 417 -5.26 14.86 -14.40
N LEU A 418 -5.91 15.36 -15.46
CA LEU A 418 -5.57 15.01 -16.85
C LEU A 418 -4.12 15.39 -17.18
N LEU A 419 -3.71 16.59 -16.77
CA LEU A 419 -2.35 17.08 -17.00
C LEU A 419 -1.33 16.20 -16.30
N TRP A 420 -1.53 15.91 -15.01
CA TRP A 420 -0.54 15.15 -14.25
C TRP A 420 -0.42 13.71 -14.71
N THR A 421 -1.54 13.10 -15.09
CA THR A 421 -1.55 11.74 -15.66
C THR A 421 -0.78 11.71 -17.00
N GLN A 422 -0.95 12.75 -17.86
CA GLN A 422 -0.17 12.87 -19.09
C GLN A 422 1.33 13.10 -18.80
N ILE A 423 1.68 13.97 -17.86
CA ILE A 423 3.08 14.19 -17.43
C ILE A 423 3.72 12.87 -16.98
N LYS A 424 3.02 12.09 -16.18
CA LYS A 424 3.52 10.77 -15.74
C LYS A 424 3.74 9.82 -16.91
N SER A 425 2.81 9.77 -17.86
CA SER A 425 2.93 8.97 -19.07
C SER A 425 4.15 9.36 -19.90
N ASP A 426 4.32 10.65 -20.14
CA ASP A 426 5.43 11.19 -20.94
C ASP A 426 6.80 10.95 -20.27
N ILE A 427 6.90 11.16 -18.96
CA ILE A 427 8.16 11.00 -18.20
C ILE A 427 8.56 9.54 -18.09
N THR A 428 7.60 8.64 -17.85
CA THR A 428 7.87 7.20 -17.71
C THR A 428 7.99 6.51 -19.06
N GLY A 429 7.48 7.12 -20.13
CA GLY A 429 7.40 6.51 -21.47
C GLY A 429 6.43 5.33 -21.51
N LYS A 430 5.49 5.25 -20.57
CA LYS A 430 4.53 4.13 -20.46
C LYS A 430 3.09 4.62 -20.61
N PRO A 431 2.22 3.85 -21.29
CA PRO A 431 0.80 4.11 -21.28
C PRO A 431 0.25 4.13 -19.86
N ILE A 432 -0.69 5.04 -19.58
CA ILE A 432 -1.38 5.10 -18.28
C ILE A 432 -2.87 4.92 -18.49
N ILE A 433 -3.43 3.96 -17.78
CA ILE A 433 -4.87 3.69 -17.70
C ILE A 433 -5.39 4.17 -16.35
N VAL A 434 -6.53 4.83 -16.31
CA VAL A 434 -7.20 5.23 -15.09
C VAL A 434 -8.47 4.39 -14.92
N PRO A 435 -8.52 3.48 -13.93
CA PRO A 435 -9.73 2.74 -13.61
C PRO A 435 -10.85 3.61 -13.04
N ALA A 436 -12.08 3.09 -13.07
CA ALA A 436 -13.27 3.81 -12.59
C ALA A 436 -13.41 3.83 -11.05
N SER A 437 -12.64 3.01 -10.33
CA SER A 437 -12.86 2.76 -8.90
C SER A 437 -11.99 3.63 -8.00
N ASP A 438 -12.62 4.31 -7.04
CA ASP A 438 -11.95 4.97 -5.91
C ASP A 438 -11.77 4.03 -4.69
N THR A 439 -12.25 2.78 -4.80
CA THR A 439 -12.29 1.79 -3.71
C THR A 439 -11.48 0.53 -4.08
N ALA A 440 -10.35 0.71 -4.76
CA ALA A 440 -9.57 -0.42 -5.29
C ALA A 440 -9.17 -1.44 -4.22
N THR A 441 -8.78 -0.99 -3.01
CA THR A 441 -8.34 -1.87 -1.93
C THR A 441 -9.47 -2.78 -1.45
N THR A 442 -10.60 -2.20 -1.05
CA THR A 442 -11.78 -2.97 -0.65
C THR A 442 -12.37 -3.82 -1.78
N LEU A 443 -12.29 -3.33 -3.05
CA LEU A 443 -12.68 -4.13 -4.21
C LEU A 443 -11.77 -5.35 -4.34
N GLY A 444 -10.45 -5.17 -4.27
CA GLY A 444 -9.49 -6.28 -4.32
C GLY A 444 -9.76 -7.35 -3.26
N ALA A 445 -10.01 -6.93 -2.00
CA ALA A 445 -10.43 -7.84 -0.94
C ALA A 445 -11.73 -8.59 -1.30
N ALA A 446 -12.73 -7.89 -1.84
CA ALA A 446 -13.98 -8.52 -2.28
C ALA A 446 -13.77 -9.51 -3.44
N LEU A 447 -12.85 -9.20 -4.38
CA LEU A 447 -12.51 -10.11 -5.48
C LEU A 447 -11.85 -11.40 -4.98
N LEU A 448 -10.97 -11.33 -3.97
CA LEU A 448 -10.41 -12.51 -3.31
C LEU A 448 -11.54 -13.40 -2.75
N ALA A 449 -12.47 -12.81 -2.01
CA ALA A 449 -13.63 -13.56 -1.51
C ALA A 449 -14.43 -14.16 -2.66
N GLY A 450 -14.68 -13.40 -3.72
CA GLY A 450 -15.46 -13.83 -4.87
C GLY A 450 -14.86 -15.04 -5.59
N VAL A 451 -13.55 -15.07 -5.76
CA VAL A 451 -12.84 -16.24 -6.34
C VAL A 451 -12.83 -17.40 -5.35
N GLY A 452 -12.48 -17.13 -4.08
CA GLY A 452 -12.37 -18.16 -3.05
C GLY A 452 -13.68 -18.92 -2.76
N VAL A 453 -14.84 -18.26 -2.90
CA VAL A 453 -16.16 -18.90 -2.70
C VAL A 453 -16.82 -19.37 -4.02
N GLY A 454 -16.16 -19.21 -5.19
CA GLY A 454 -16.69 -19.59 -6.49
C GLY A 454 -17.79 -18.67 -7.04
N PHE A 455 -17.86 -17.42 -6.55
CA PHE A 455 -18.72 -16.38 -7.09
C PHE A 455 -18.24 -15.90 -8.46
N TYR A 456 -16.92 -15.85 -8.66
CA TYR A 456 -16.23 -15.77 -9.93
C TYR A 456 -15.49 -17.08 -10.21
N LYS A 457 -15.37 -17.42 -11.47
CA LYS A 457 -14.64 -18.62 -11.91
C LYS A 457 -13.15 -18.51 -11.61
N ASP A 458 -12.57 -17.34 -11.86
CA ASP A 458 -11.16 -17.02 -11.73
C ASP A 458 -10.95 -15.49 -11.66
N TYR A 459 -9.70 -15.05 -11.49
CA TYR A 459 -9.35 -13.62 -11.42
C TYR A 459 -9.54 -12.88 -12.75
N GLU A 460 -9.43 -13.57 -13.89
CA GLU A 460 -9.68 -13.00 -15.22
C GLU A 460 -11.15 -12.57 -15.35
N GLU A 461 -12.08 -13.48 -15.00
CA GLU A 461 -13.50 -13.14 -14.99
C GLU A 461 -13.77 -12.01 -14.00
N ALA A 462 -13.25 -12.12 -12.77
CA ALA A 462 -13.47 -11.13 -11.73
C ALA A 462 -13.05 -9.72 -12.19
N VAL A 463 -11.82 -9.56 -12.68
CA VAL A 463 -11.28 -8.27 -13.14
C VAL A 463 -12.03 -7.77 -14.38
N SER A 464 -12.30 -8.64 -15.37
CA SER A 464 -13.00 -8.23 -16.60
C SER A 464 -14.40 -7.69 -16.35
N LEU A 465 -15.10 -8.23 -15.37
CA LEU A 465 -16.44 -7.79 -14.98
C LEU A 465 -16.42 -6.50 -14.17
N THR A 466 -15.44 -6.33 -13.28
CA THR A 466 -15.47 -5.32 -12.21
C THR A 466 -14.62 -4.09 -12.46
N VAL A 467 -13.46 -4.24 -13.10
CA VAL A 467 -12.55 -3.12 -13.33
C VAL A 467 -12.80 -2.50 -14.70
N LYS A 468 -13.35 -1.29 -14.69
CA LYS A 468 -13.64 -0.53 -15.92
C LYS A 468 -12.60 0.57 -16.10
N GLU A 469 -12.15 0.73 -17.33
CA GLU A 469 -11.25 1.82 -17.73
C GLU A 469 -12.06 3.08 -18.03
N THR A 470 -11.68 4.21 -17.44
CA THR A 470 -12.34 5.52 -17.71
C THR A 470 -11.60 6.32 -18.76
N ARG A 471 -10.28 6.24 -18.77
CA ARG A 471 -9.44 6.95 -19.73
C ARG A 471 -8.06 6.31 -19.85
N ARG A 472 -7.42 6.61 -20.99
CA ARG A 472 -6.07 6.16 -21.30
C ARG A 472 -5.22 7.33 -21.80
N HIS A 473 -3.97 7.39 -21.37
CA HIS A 473 -2.97 8.34 -21.82
C HIS A 473 -1.82 7.59 -22.46
N GLU A 474 -1.43 8.02 -23.66
CA GLU A 474 -0.23 7.51 -24.33
C GLU A 474 0.91 8.54 -24.18
N PRO A 475 2.16 8.09 -24.03
CA PRO A 475 3.29 9.00 -23.95
C PRO A 475 3.48 9.75 -25.28
N ASP A 476 3.63 11.08 -25.23
CA ASP A 476 3.98 11.86 -26.42
C ASP A 476 5.49 11.74 -26.72
N PRO A 477 5.87 11.11 -27.84
CA PRO A 477 7.27 10.91 -28.20
C PRO A 477 8.05 12.23 -28.39
N LYS A 478 7.36 13.34 -28.65
CA LYS A 478 8.00 14.68 -28.78
C LYS A 478 8.60 15.16 -27.47
N ASN A 479 8.05 14.73 -26.33
CA ASN A 479 8.47 15.15 -24.99
C ASN A 479 9.63 14.31 -24.46
N LYS A 480 9.94 13.15 -25.10
CA LYS A 480 10.91 12.19 -24.61
C LYS A 480 12.29 12.80 -24.38
N ALA A 481 12.84 13.51 -25.36
CA ALA A 481 14.19 14.07 -25.26
C ALA A 481 14.34 15.11 -24.14
N VAL A 482 13.28 15.92 -23.91
CA VAL A 482 13.25 16.90 -22.84
C VAL A 482 13.22 16.20 -21.49
N TYR A 483 12.36 15.20 -21.33
CA TYR A 483 12.22 14.48 -20.06
C TYR A 483 13.40 13.56 -19.76
N ASP A 484 14.08 13.00 -20.77
CA ASP A 484 15.33 12.27 -20.56
C ASP A 484 16.42 13.20 -19.96
N LYS A 485 16.58 14.39 -20.51
CA LYS A 485 17.50 15.41 -19.97
C LYS A 485 17.10 15.88 -18.58
N THR A 486 15.80 16.07 -18.34
CA THR A 486 15.29 16.47 -17.01
C THR A 486 15.56 15.37 -15.97
N PHE A 487 15.41 14.09 -16.37
CA PHE A 487 15.70 12.95 -15.51
C PHE A 487 17.20 12.85 -15.17
N GLU A 488 18.08 13.05 -16.14
CA GLU A 488 19.54 13.13 -15.89
C GLU A 488 19.86 14.22 -14.86
N THR A 489 19.27 15.41 -15.00
CA THR A 489 19.44 16.52 -14.05
C THR A 489 18.89 16.15 -12.66
N TYR A 490 17.73 15.52 -12.60
CA TYR A 490 17.11 15.05 -11.35
C TYR A 490 18.04 14.06 -10.60
N MET A 491 18.60 13.10 -11.30
CA MET A 491 19.52 12.10 -10.73
C MET A 491 20.80 12.75 -10.23
N GLU A 492 21.39 13.67 -11.01
CA GLU A 492 22.63 14.34 -10.64
C GLU A 492 22.43 15.31 -9.47
N LEU A 493 21.29 15.98 -9.36
CA LEU A 493 20.95 16.85 -8.22
C LEU A 493 20.96 16.06 -6.90
N TYR A 494 20.26 14.93 -6.85
CA TYR A 494 20.27 14.13 -5.64
C TYR A 494 21.67 13.64 -5.28
N LYS A 495 22.41 13.12 -6.25
CA LYS A 495 23.79 12.65 -6.07
C LYS A 495 24.70 13.74 -5.52
N SER A 496 24.58 14.96 -6.07
CA SER A 496 25.38 16.13 -5.67
C SER A 496 25.02 16.65 -4.29
N LEU A 497 23.77 16.45 -3.83
CA LEU A 497 23.28 16.97 -2.53
C LEU A 497 23.27 15.89 -1.43
N ALA A 498 23.41 14.62 -1.76
CA ALA A 498 23.26 13.51 -0.82
C ALA A 498 24.24 13.64 0.39
N HIS A 499 25.43 14.18 0.17
CA HIS A 499 26.44 14.35 1.22
C HIS A 499 26.05 15.35 2.32
N ILE A 500 25.10 16.25 2.07
CA ILE A 500 24.54 17.19 3.07
C ILE A 500 23.18 16.72 3.63
N MET A 501 22.58 15.71 3.03
CA MET A 501 21.31 15.09 3.45
C MET A 501 21.59 13.92 4.38
N THR A 502 22.17 14.22 5.55
CA THR A 502 22.60 13.24 6.57
C THR A 502 22.04 13.60 7.94
N ALA A 503 22.15 12.69 8.91
CA ALA A 503 21.88 13.01 10.31
C ALA A 503 22.76 14.20 10.75
N LYS A 504 22.14 15.17 11.42
CA LYS A 504 22.88 16.30 12.04
C LYS A 504 23.46 15.88 13.36
#